data_688e75d11e922eb372f05652c1738ef3
#
_entry.id   688e75d11e922eb372f05652c1738ef3
#
_cell.length_a   1.000
_cell.length_b   1.000
_cell.length_c   1.000
_cell.angle_alpha   90.00
_cell.angle_beta   90.00
_cell.angle_gamma   90.00
#
_symmetry.space_group_name_H-M   'P 1'
#
loop_
_entity.id
_entity.type
_entity.pdbx_description
1 polymer ?
#
loop_
_entity_poly.entity_id
_entity_poly.type
_entity_poly.pdbx_seq_one_letter_code
_entity_poly.pdbx_strand_id
1 'polypeptide(L)'
;QAGLYYYYGLDKMMLKEKLSGVYRNRVLNRKLPLIRGFDDEFLMPHSRYTETPAALIHGCKDLVPLAESEEAGIMLVVSKDGRRIFSMAHAEYDRLTLDHEYKRDLEKDLRPKLPVNYYPEDDPTREPCLSWRAHCNTLYTNWINYYVYQATPYQWGQILDEKRRNAATINLTERLSDDF
;
A
#
# COMPACT_ATOMS: atom_id res chain seq x y z
N GLN A 1 -1.61 -2.75 -10.69
CA GLN A 1 -2.07 -2.72 -12.10
C GLN A 1 -2.12 -4.11 -12.71
N ALA A 2 -1.08 -4.97 -12.53
CA ALA A 2 -1.10 -6.35 -13.04
C ALA A 2 -2.31 -7.14 -12.49
N GLY A 3 -2.67 -6.95 -11.22
CA GLY A 3 -3.86 -7.59 -10.64
C GLY A 3 -5.17 -7.10 -11.25
N LEU A 4 -5.29 -5.83 -11.61
CA LEU A 4 -6.48 -5.30 -12.29
C LEU A 4 -6.65 -5.93 -13.67
N TYR A 5 -5.56 -6.11 -14.41
CA TYR A 5 -5.58 -6.83 -15.67
C TYR A 5 -5.96 -8.30 -15.48
N TYR A 6 -5.30 -8.99 -14.53
CA TYR A 6 -5.52 -10.42 -14.30
C TYR A 6 -6.96 -10.76 -13.88
N TYR A 7 -7.54 -10.00 -12.96
CA TYR A 7 -8.87 -10.31 -12.41
C TYR A 7 -10.03 -9.67 -13.16
N TYR A 8 -9.80 -8.55 -13.87
CA TYR A 8 -10.89 -7.75 -14.46
C TYR A 8 -10.65 -7.42 -15.94
N GLY A 9 -9.55 -7.87 -16.53
CA GLY A 9 -9.23 -7.58 -17.93
C GLY A 9 -8.98 -6.10 -18.23
N LEU A 10 -8.67 -5.28 -17.18
CA LEU A 10 -8.43 -3.87 -17.36
C LEU A 10 -6.99 -3.62 -17.83
N ASP A 11 -6.86 -3.19 -19.09
CA ASP A 11 -5.56 -2.91 -19.69
C ASP A 11 -4.83 -1.77 -19.00
N LYS A 12 -3.51 -1.88 -18.97
CA LYS A 12 -2.61 -0.81 -18.60
C LYS A 12 -1.98 -0.20 -19.85
N MET A 13 -1.72 1.10 -19.78
CA MET A 13 -1.02 1.84 -20.83
C MET A 13 0.32 2.33 -20.31
N MET A 14 1.30 2.47 -21.23
CA MET A 14 2.57 3.10 -20.91
C MET A 14 2.38 4.60 -20.78
N LEU A 15 2.94 5.17 -19.74
CA LEU A 15 3.06 6.62 -19.60
C LEU A 15 4.18 7.12 -20.53
N LYS A 16 4.06 8.35 -20.99
CA LYS A 16 5.10 9.01 -21.79
C LYS A 16 6.42 9.17 -21.03
N GLU A 17 6.29 9.33 -19.70
CA GLU A 17 7.38 9.53 -18.77
C GLU A 17 7.07 8.81 -17.45
N LYS A 18 8.11 8.53 -16.67
CA LYS A 18 7.93 7.96 -15.32
C LYS A 18 7.13 8.94 -14.44
N LEU A 19 6.01 8.49 -13.90
CA LEU A 19 5.31 9.20 -12.84
C LEU A 19 6.07 8.93 -11.54
N SER A 20 6.75 9.94 -11.00
CA SER A 20 7.53 9.84 -9.75
C SER A 20 7.32 11.08 -8.91
N GLY A 21 6.98 10.90 -7.64
CA GLY A 21 6.74 12.01 -6.72
C GLY A 21 5.71 11.72 -5.66
N VAL A 22 5.34 12.76 -4.91
CA VAL A 22 4.32 12.76 -3.86
C VAL A 22 3.12 13.54 -4.33
N TYR A 23 2.01 12.84 -4.55
CA TYR A 23 0.82 13.42 -5.16
C TYR A 23 -0.32 13.54 -4.15
N ARG A 24 -1.11 14.60 -4.30
CA ARG A 24 -2.33 14.82 -3.55
C ARG A 24 -3.42 13.89 -4.08
N ASN A 25 -4.03 13.16 -3.16
CA ASN A 25 -5.14 12.26 -3.43
C ASN A 25 -6.38 12.73 -2.68
N ARG A 26 -7.56 12.57 -3.28
CA ARG A 26 -8.85 12.85 -2.67
C ARG A 26 -9.60 11.56 -2.40
N VAL A 27 -10.24 11.46 -1.23
CA VAL A 27 -11.12 10.36 -0.87
C VAL A 27 -12.41 10.44 -1.67
N LEU A 28 -12.76 9.37 -2.38
CA LEU A 28 -13.97 9.27 -3.20
C LEU A 28 -15.15 8.61 -2.46
N ASN A 29 -14.86 7.65 -1.58
CA ASN A 29 -15.89 6.89 -0.88
C ASN A 29 -15.51 6.70 0.60
N ARG A 30 -16.14 7.47 1.49
CA ARG A 30 -15.87 7.47 2.93
C ARG A 30 -16.56 6.35 3.70
N LYS A 31 -17.42 5.54 3.05
CA LYS A 31 -18.26 4.53 3.73
C LYS A 31 -17.48 3.25 4.03
N LEU A 32 -16.36 3.01 3.35
CA LEU A 32 -15.61 1.77 3.49
C LEU A 32 -14.56 1.86 4.61
N PRO A 33 -14.44 0.80 5.42
CA PRO A 33 -13.53 0.79 6.58
C PRO A 33 -12.06 1.03 6.21
N LEU A 34 -11.64 0.69 5.00
CA LEU A 34 -10.24 0.78 4.56
C LEU A 34 -9.66 2.20 4.66
N ILE A 35 -10.50 3.23 4.44
CA ILE A 35 -10.10 4.64 4.50
C ILE A 35 -10.65 5.37 5.72
N ARG A 36 -11.12 4.62 6.72
CA ARG A 36 -11.63 5.22 7.97
C ARG A 36 -10.52 6.00 8.67
N GLY A 37 -10.80 7.25 9.05
CA GLY A 37 -9.83 8.15 9.68
C GLY A 37 -8.90 8.87 8.71
N PHE A 38 -9.13 8.75 7.40
CA PHE A 38 -8.44 9.60 6.42
C PHE A 38 -9.03 10.99 6.39
N ASP A 39 -8.19 11.98 6.14
CA ASP A 39 -8.61 13.31 5.73
C ASP A 39 -9.24 13.28 4.35
N ASP A 40 -9.96 14.32 3.96
CA ASP A 40 -10.58 14.43 2.65
C ASP A 40 -9.56 14.40 1.51
N GLU A 41 -8.40 14.98 1.78
CA GLU A 41 -7.22 14.99 0.93
C GLU A 41 -5.99 14.53 1.71
N PHE A 42 -5.11 13.81 1.06
CA PHE A 42 -3.89 13.29 1.64
C PHE A 42 -2.80 13.12 0.59
N LEU A 43 -1.55 13.06 1.04
CA LEU A 43 -0.40 12.87 0.18
C LEU A 43 0.01 11.40 0.15
N MET A 44 0.44 10.93 -1.05
CA MET A 44 0.93 9.56 -1.23
C MET A 44 2.02 9.51 -2.31
N PRO A 45 3.11 8.75 -2.09
CA PRO A 45 4.16 8.59 -3.11
C PRO A 45 3.72 7.66 -4.22
N HIS A 46 4.08 8.01 -5.45
CA HIS A 46 3.91 7.21 -6.65
C HIS A 46 5.24 7.06 -7.39
N SER A 47 5.47 5.89 -7.98
CA SER A 47 6.60 5.65 -8.86
C SER A 47 6.24 4.56 -9.87
N ARG A 48 5.95 4.92 -11.12
CA ARG A 48 5.53 3.96 -12.13
C ARG A 48 5.69 4.47 -13.56
N TYR A 49 5.82 3.54 -14.49
CA TYR A 49 5.87 3.77 -15.95
C TYR A 49 4.56 3.43 -16.66
N THR A 50 3.59 2.85 -15.92
CA THR A 50 2.30 2.43 -16.50
C THR A 50 1.15 2.92 -15.64
N GLU A 51 -0.03 3.00 -16.24
CA GLU A 51 -1.27 3.22 -15.50
C GLU A 51 -2.43 2.40 -16.09
N THR A 52 -3.42 2.11 -15.27
CA THR A 52 -4.73 1.68 -15.72
C THR A 52 -5.61 2.92 -15.77
N PRO A 53 -6.14 3.31 -16.93
CA PRO A 53 -6.94 4.53 -17.07
C PRO A 53 -8.10 4.58 -16.07
N ALA A 54 -8.28 5.72 -15.41
CA ALA A 54 -9.32 5.91 -14.40
C ALA A 54 -10.72 5.57 -14.94
N ALA A 55 -11.01 5.91 -16.21
CA ALA A 55 -12.27 5.62 -16.85
C ALA A 55 -12.59 4.10 -16.90
N LEU A 56 -11.58 3.25 -17.10
CA LEU A 56 -11.75 1.80 -17.09
C LEU A 56 -12.10 1.29 -15.69
N ILE A 57 -11.45 1.84 -14.66
CA ILE A 57 -11.70 1.47 -13.27
C ILE A 57 -13.09 1.94 -12.84
N HIS A 58 -13.46 3.19 -13.13
CA HIS A 58 -14.79 3.73 -12.85
C HIS A 58 -15.90 2.99 -13.59
N GLY A 59 -15.64 2.51 -14.81
CA GLY A 59 -16.57 1.73 -15.62
C GLY A 59 -16.74 0.28 -15.17
N CYS A 60 -15.85 -0.25 -14.34
CA CYS A 60 -15.89 -1.63 -13.89
C CYS A 60 -16.88 -1.80 -12.71
N LYS A 61 -17.96 -2.55 -12.96
CA LYS A 61 -19.06 -2.73 -11.96
C LYS A 61 -18.61 -3.45 -10.68
N ASP A 62 -17.53 -4.20 -10.73
CA ASP A 62 -17.03 -5.03 -9.61
C ASP A 62 -15.98 -4.33 -8.77
N LEU A 63 -15.63 -3.09 -9.12
CA LEU A 63 -14.64 -2.28 -8.43
C LEU A 63 -15.27 -1.04 -7.79
N VAL A 64 -14.67 -0.62 -6.68
CA VAL A 64 -15.02 0.60 -5.96
C VAL A 64 -13.75 1.43 -5.79
N PRO A 65 -13.57 2.51 -6.56
CA PRO A 65 -12.47 3.46 -6.34
C PRO A 65 -12.65 4.17 -4.99
N LEU A 66 -11.57 4.24 -4.21
CA LEU A 66 -11.57 4.84 -2.86
C LEU A 66 -10.84 6.16 -2.80
N ALA A 67 -9.78 6.31 -3.57
CA ALA A 67 -8.99 7.53 -3.63
C ALA A 67 -8.40 7.74 -5.02
N GLU A 68 -8.31 8.99 -5.43
CA GLU A 68 -7.85 9.41 -6.75
C GLU A 68 -7.07 10.72 -6.65
N SER A 69 -6.04 10.87 -7.47
CA SER A 69 -5.30 12.09 -7.72
C SER A 69 -5.65 12.66 -9.09
N GLU A 70 -5.80 13.97 -9.21
CA GLU A 70 -5.99 14.63 -10.51
C GLU A 70 -4.75 14.44 -11.42
N GLU A 71 -3.55 14.41 -10.82
CA GLU A 71 -2.29 14.31 -11.54
C GLU A 71 -1.83 12.85 -11.71
N ALA A 72 -2.10 12.00 -10.72
CA ALA A 72 -1.59 10.63 -10.67
C ALA A 72 -2.68 9.55 -10.86
N GLY A 73 -3.91 9.92 -11.20
CA GLY A 73 -5.00 8.98 -11.42
C GLY A 73 -5.44 8.21 -10.18
N ILE A 74 -6.07 7.05 -10.37
CA ILE A 74 -6.58 6.25 -9.25
C ILE A 74 -5.43 5.76 -8.35
N MET A 75 -5.55 6.03 -7.05
CA MET A 75 -4.61 5.60 -6.02
C MET A 75 -5.01 4.26 -5.40
N LEU A 76 -6.27 4.12 -5.01
CA LEU A 76 -6.73 2.96 -4.24
C LEU A 76 -8.09 2.48 -4.74
N VAL A 77 -8.20 1.17 -4.93
CA VAL A 77 -9.42 0.49 -5.40
C VAL A 77 -9.64 -0.77 -4.58
N VAL A 78 -10.89 -1.09 -4.28
CA VAL A 78 -11.28 -2.36 -3.66
C VAL A 78 -12.32 -3.06 -4.52
N SER A 79 -12.30 -4.40 -4.55
CA SER A 79 -13.38 -5.17 -5.15
C SER A 79 -14.65 -5.08 -4.31
N LYS A 80 -15.84 -5.18 -4.92
CA LYS A 80 -17.13 -5.11 -4.20
C LYS A 80 -17.28 -6.17 -3.11
N ASP A 81 -16.66 -7.33 -3.29
CA ASP A 81 -16.62 -8.40 -2.30
C ASP A 81 -15.61 -8.13 -1.14
N GLY A 82 -14.84 -7.03 -1.21
CA GLY A 82 -13.83 -6.66 -0.22
C GLY A 82 -12.57 -7.54 -0.20
N ARG A 83 -12.49 -8.54 -1.07
CA ARG A 83 -11.40 -9.54 -1.01
C ARG A 83 -10.12 -9.12 -1.71
N ARG A 84 -10.20 -8.12 -2.58
CA ARG A 84 -9.04 -7.65 -3.37
C ARG A 84 -8.90 -6.14 -3.23
N ILE A 85 -7.71 -5.73 -2.85
CA ILE A 85 -7.34 -4.33 -2.68
C ILE A 85 -6.18 -4.04 -3.63
N PHE A 86 -6.29 -2.97 -4.40
CA PHE A 86 -5.28 -2.56 -5.38
C PHE A 86 -4.82 -1.14 -5.04
N SER A 87 -3.56 -1.01 -4.67
CA SER A 87 -2.90 0.28 -4.54
C SER A 87 -2.03 0.53 -5.76
N MET A 88 -2.18 1.69 -6.38
CA MET A 88 -1.33 2.17 -7.46
C MET A 88 -0.26 3.14 -6.95
N ALA A 89 -0.34 3.52 -5.69
CA ALA A 89 0.66 4.27 -4.95
C ALA A 89 1.41 3.37 -3.98
N HIS A 90 2.49 3.88 -3.41
CA HIS A 90 3.43 3.16 -2.57
C HIS A 90 3.33 3.61 -1.11
N ALA A 91 2.33 3.10 -0.38
CA ALA A 91 2.17 3.37 1.05
C ALA A 91 3.33 2.82 1.91
N GLU A 92 4.09 1.87 1.37
CA GLU A 92 5.25 1.25 2.03
C GLU A 92 6.54 2.07 1.93
N TYR A 93 6.58 3.13 1.12
CA TYR A 93 7.81 3.89 0.90
C TYR A 93 8.28 4.65 2.13
N ASP A 94 9.56 4.49 2.45
CA ASP A 94 10.26 5.33 3.41
C ASP A 94 10.64 6.68 2.81
N ARG A 95 11.11 7.60 3.68
CA ARG A 95 11.49 8.97 3.32
C ARG A 95 12.40 9.02 2.09
N LEU A 96 13.42 8.15 2.03
CA LEU A 96 14.48 8.18 1.02
C LEU A 96 14.24 7.24 -0.17
N THR A 97 13.13 6.51 -0.23
CA THR A 97 12.92 5.52 -1.30
C THR A 97 12.89 6.17 -2.69
N LEU A 98 12.16 7.27 -2.87
CA LEU A 98 12.13 8.00 -4.14
C LEU A 98 13.49 8.65 -4.47
N ASP A 99 14.24 9.11 -3.48
CA ASP A 99 15.60 9.64 -3.65
C ASP A 99 16.55 8.57 -4.18
N HIS A 100 16.52 7.38 -3.59
CA HIS A 100 17.31 6.24 -4.04
C HIS A 100 16.94 5.81 -5.46
N GLU A 101 15.65 5.80 -5.81
CA GLU A 101 15.20 5.52 -7.17
C GLU A 101 15.69 6.56 -8.17
N TYR A 102 15.57 7.83 -7.83
CA TYR A 102 16.01 8.95 -8.66
C TYR A 102 17.52 8.90 -8.91
N LYS A 103 18.34 8.74 -7.87
CA LYS A 103 19.80 8.62 -7.97
C LYS A 103 20.24 7.41 -8.78
N ARG A 104 19.61 6.25 -8.52
CA ARG A 104 19.85 5.02 -9.30
C ARG A 104 19.55 5.22 -10.80
N ASP A 105 18.45 5.91 -11.12
CA ASP A 105 18.05 6.14 -12.49
C ASP A 105 18.98 7.16 -13.18
N LEU A 106 19.55 8.14 -12.44
CA LEU A 106 20.61 9.03 -12.91
C LEU A 106 21.91 8.25 -13.22
N GLU A 107 22.36 7.37 -12.32
CA GLU A 107 23.54 6.53 -12.51
C GLU A 107 23.44 5.63 -13.75
N LYS A 108 22.22 5.26 -14.13
CA LYS A 108 21.93 4.49 -15.34
C LYS A 108 21.74 5.34 -16.61
N ASP A 109 22.00 6.62 -16.56
CA ASP A 109 21.78 7.60 -17.66
C ASP A 109 20.34 7.56 -18.24
N LEU A 110 19.36 7.25 -17.41
CA LEU A 110 17.95 7.21 -17.82
C LEU A 110 17.29 8.59 -17.86
N ARG A 111 18.01 9.64 -17.51
CA ARG A 111 17.56 11.04 -17.49
C ARG A 111 16.21 11.22 -16.77
N PRO A 112 16.07 10.71 -15.53
CA PRO A 112 14.81 10.81 -14.81
C PRO A 112 14.49 12.28 -14.54
N LYS A 113 13.19 12.62 -14.54
CA LYS A 113 12.73 13.88 -13.97
C LYS A 113 12.84 13.84 -12.46
N LEU A 114 13.00 15.01 -11.87
CA LEU A 114 12.95 15.17 -10.41
C LEU A 114 11.59 14.67 -9.89
N PRO A 115 11.54 13.89 -8.79
CA PRO A 115 10.28 13.49 -8.18
C PRO A 115 9.45 14.71 -7.74
N VAL A 116 8.22 14.79 -8.21
CA VAL A 116 7.31 15.94 -8.00
C VAL A 116 6.95 16.06 -6.50
N ASN A 117 6.92 17.28 -5.95
CA ASN A 117 6.53 17.58 -4.57
C ASN A 117 7.29 16.77 -3.51
N TYR A 118 8.52 16.38 -3.77
CA TYR A 118 9.28 15.50 -2.89
C TYR A 118 10.43 16.21 -2.18
N TYR A 119 11.26 16.93 -2.91
CA TYR A 119 12.32 17.74 -2.30
C TYR A 119 11.83 19.13 -1.96
N PRO A 120 12.24 19.69 -0.81
CA PRO A 120 11.98 21.10 -0.50
C PRO A 120 12.53 22.03 -1.59
N GLU A 121 11.67 22.89 -2.14
CA GLU A 121 12.04 23.85 -3.20
C GLU A 121 12.65 23.19 -4.44
N ASP A 122 12.27 21.92 -4.71
CA ASP A 122 12.81 21.10 -5.81
C ASP A 122 14.34 20.96 -5.79
N ASP A 123 14.98 21.09 -4.63
CA ASP A 123 16.43 20.95 -4.45
C ASP A 123 16.80 19.52 -3.99
N PRO A 124 17.38 18.67 -4.87
CA PRO A 124 17.73 17.29 -4.54
C PRO A 124 18.93 17.15 -3.58
N THR A 125 19.56 18.26 -3.18
CA THR A 125 20.60 18.26 -2.15
C THR A 125 20.00 18.35 -0.73
N ARG A 126 18.72 18.73 -0.61
CA ARG A 126 18.00 18.86 0.66
C ARG A 126 17.31 17.57 1.04
N GLU A 127 17.21 17.32 2.33
CA GLU A 127 16.50 16.15 2.83
C GLU A 127 15.00 16.22 2.48
N PRO A 128 14.42 15.13 1.88
CA PRO A 128 13.02 15.11 1.53
C PRO A 128 12.09 15.18 2.74
N CYS A 129 10.91 15.78 2.55
CA CYS A 129 9.88 15.85 3.57
C CYS A 129 9.00 14.59 3.54
N LEU A 130 8.89 13.90 4.68
CA LEU A 130 7.98 12.75 4.83
C LEU A 130 6.58 13.21 5.22
N SER A 131 5.67 13.26 4.25
CA SER A 131 4.31 13.82 4.41
C SER A 131 3.17 12.80 4.28
N TRP A 132 3.46 11.51 4.12
CA TRP A 132 2.46 10.45 3.86
C TRP A 132 2.36 9.39 4.96
N ARG A 133 3.25 9.33 5.93
CA ARG A 133 3.36 8.26 6.92
C ARG A 133 2.09 8.03 7.74
N ALA A 134 1.42 9.09 8.17
CA ALA A 134 0.20 8.98 8.98
C ALA A 134 -0.91 8.22 8.24
N HIS A 135 -1.17 8.60 6.99
CA HIS A 135 -2.18 7.95 6.14
C HIS A 135 -1.78 6.53 5.74
N CYS A 136 -0.49 6.28 5.51
CA CYS A 136 0.02 4.92 5.27
C CYS A 136 -0.22 4.00 6.47
N ASN A 137 0.14 4.45 7.67
CA ASN A 137 -0.11 3.69 8.89
C ASN A 137 -1.61 3.44 9.11
N THR A 138 -2.45 4.44 8.87
CA THR A 138 -3.90 4.30 8.95
C THR A 138 -4.43 3.29 7.94
N LEU A 139 -3.95 3.31 6.68
CA LEU A 139 -4.33 2.36 5.65
C LEU A 139 -4.03 0.91 6.06
N TYR A 140 -2.78 0.65 6.50
CA TYR A 140 -2.38 -0.70 6.92
C TYR A 140 -3.10 -1.15 8.19
N THR A 141 -3.29 -0.26 9.16
CA THR A 141 -4.05 -0.55 10.38
C THR A 141 -5.50 -0.92 10.05
N ASN A 142 -6.16 -0.16 9.18
CA ASN A 142 -7.51 -0.45 8.73
C ASN A 142 -7.58 -1.78 7.96
N TRP A 143 -6.63 -2.03 7.05
CA TRP A 143 -6.57 -3.28 6.33
C TRP A 143 -6.43 -4.49 7.28
N ILE A 144 -5.47 -4.43 8.20
CA ILE A 144 -5.26 -5.51 9.18
C ILE A 144 -6.51 -5.72 10.04
N ASN A 145 -7.09 -4.65 10.60
CA ASN A 145 -8.20 -4.76 11.54
C ASN A 145 -9.50 -5.19 10.86
N TYR A 146 -9.85 -4.61 9.72
CA TYR A 146 -11.17 -4.80 9.11
C TYR A 146 -11.20 -5.85 8.00
N TYR A 147 -10.09 -6.12 7.34
CA TYR A 147 -10.04 -7.05 6.20
C TYR A 147 -9.29 -8.35 6.52
N VAL A 148 -8.34 -8.33 7.45
CA VAL A 148 -7.60 -9.53 7.86
C VAL A 148 -8.22 -10.14 9.12
N TYR A 149 -8.19 -9.44 10.25
CA TYR A 149 -8.64 -10.01 11.52
C TYR A 149 -10.13 -10.34 11.54
N GLN A 150 -10.99 -9.49 11.00
CA GLN A 150 -12.44 -9.74 11.00
C GLN A 150 -12.88 -10.77 9.96
N ALA A 151 -12.10 -10.97 8.89
CA ALA A 151 -12.40 -11.95 7.85
C ALA A 151 -11.75 -13.32 8.10
N THR A 152 -10.79 -13.42 9.03
CA THR A 152 -10.11 -14.67 9.36
C THR A 152 -10.81 -15.32 10.55
N PRO A 153 -11.27 -16.59 10.43
CA PRO A 153 -11.87 -17.30 11.55
C PRO A 153 -10.82 -17.53 12.63
N TYR A 154 -10.88 -16.75 13.70
CA TYR A 154 -9.92 -16.78 14.79
C TYR A 154 -10.50 -17.53 15.98
N GLN A 155 -9.99 -18.71 16.29
CA GLN A 155 -10.42 -19.52 17.43
C GLN A 155 -9.42 -19.38 18.58
N TRP A 156 -9.64 -18.40 19.47
CA TRP A 156 -8.78 -18.15 20.64
C TRP A 156 -8.53 -19.39 21.51
N GLY A 157 -9.53 -20.25 21.67
CA GLY A 157 -9.42 -21.49 22.44
C GLY A 157 -8.35 -22.43 21.91
N GLN A 158 -8.24 -22.59 20.59
CA GLN A 158 -7.24 -23.46 19.96
C GLN A 158 -5.80 -22.97 20.17
N ILE A 159 -5.58 -21.66 20.17
CA ILE A 159 -4.24 -21.09 20.40
C ILE A 159 -3.80 -21.23 21.83
N LEU A 160 -4.72 -21.06 22.79
CA LEU A 160 -4.42 -21.25 24.20
C LEU A 160 -4.11 -22.74 24.48
N ASP A 161 -4.83 -23.66 23.85
CA ASP A 161 -4.60 -25.10 24.00
C ASP A 161 -3.30 -25.54 23.33
N GLU A 162 -2.92 -24.94 22.20
CA GLU A 162 -1.64 -25.22 21.53
C GLU A 162 -0.46 -24.66 22.34
N LYS A 163 -0.55 -23.44 22.88
CA LYS A 163 0.44 -22.88 23.77
C LYS A 163 0.59 -23.70 25.07
N ARG A 164 -0.50 -24.19 25.64
CA ARG A 164 -0.49 -25.08 26.84
C ARG A 164 0.14 -26.42 26.53
N ARG A 165 -0.16 -27.02 25.36
CA ARG A 165 0.47 -28.29 24.92
C ARG A 165 1.98 -28.10 24.68
N ASN A 166 2.40 -27.03 24.01
CA ASN A 166 3.80 -26.75 23.77
C ASN A 166 4.57 -26.47 25.06
N ALA A 167 3.99 -25.72 26.01
CA ALA A 167 4.59 -25.49 27.33
C ALA A 167 4.70 -26.78 28.16
N ALA A 168 3.72 -27.66 28.09
CA ALA A 168 3.77 -28.96 28.75
C ALA A 168 4.82 -29.89 28.13
N THR A 169 5.02 -29.83 26.81
CA THR A 169 6.06 -30.59 26.08
C THR A 169 7.46 -30.13 26.45
N ILE A 170 7.68 -28.81 26.54
CA ILE A 170 8.98 -28.23 26.95
C ILE A 170 9.34 -28.66 28.39
N ASN A 171 8.37 -28.57 29.33
CA ASN A 171 8.60 -29.00 30.72
C ASN A 171 8.88 -30.51 30.88
N LEU A 172 8.35 -31.36 30.00
CA LEU A 172 8.65 -32.78 29.96
C LEU A 172 10.05 -33.06 29.42
N THR A 173 10.51 -32.31 28.44
CA THR A 173 11.85 -32.47 27.85
C THR A 173 12.93 -32.00 28.80
N GLU A 174 12.72 -30.93 29.55
CA GLU A 174 13.65 -30.45 30.57
C GLU A 174 13.77 -31.44 31.75
N ARG A 175 12.66 -32.06 32.22
CA ARG A 175 12.67 -33.05 33.29
C ARG A 175 13.37 -34.35 32.91
N LEU A 176 13.38 -34.73 31.64
CA LEU A 176 14.06 -35.95 31.15
C LEU A 176 15.54 -35.73 30.89
N SER A 177 16.02 -34.47 30.84
CA SER A 177 17.44 -34.15 30.70
C SER A 177 18.20 -34.08 32.03
N ASP A 178 17.50 -33.99 33.16
CA ASP A 178 18.10 -33.91 34.50
C ASP A 178 18.29 -35.29 35.18
N ASP A 179 17.82 -36.36 34.52
CA ASP A 179 17.90 -37.76 35.04
C ASP A 179 18.97 -38.63 34.32
N PHE A 180 19.96 -37.99 33.62
CA PHE A 180 21.10 -38.71 33.05
C PHE A 180 22.47 -38.12 33.45
#